data_49d613bb2ba6b27da5c9643dfe2ef13c
#
_entry.id   49d613bb2ba6b27da5c9643dfe2ef13c
#
_cell.length_a   1.000
_cell.length_b   1.000
_cell.length_c   1.000
_cell.angle_alpha   90.00
_cell.angle_beta   90.00
_cell.angle_gamma   90.00
#
_symmetry.space_group_name_H-M   'P 1'
#
loop_
_entity.id
_entity.type
_entity.pdbx_description
1 polymer ?
#
loop_
_entity_poly.entity_id
_entity_poly.type
_entity_poly.pdbx_seq_one_letter_code
_entity_poly.pdbx_strand_id
1 'polypeptide(L)'
;MDWIDWGDAPTWVGAAFAAAAAWAAYKTLRSQQKQIKEQQDFIERQQEVLSLERAELLAVAEDRKRAQAAQIRMEPHKSGGRDDGMGGFEGYDHWFVLVRNDSDAPVRDVLVRFGEAYNASRATDFDGNPWSVPVPLLGAERVAFFYSSRWPEASVDNNRPHVYFTDEAGVRWHLDEHGALEEVVEAG
;
A
#
# COMPACT_ATOMS: atom_id res chain seq x y z
N MET A 1 52.50 81.59 -20.76
CA MET A 1 51.28 81.94 -20.04
C MET A 1 50.23 80.92 -20.45
N ASP A 2 50.04 80.00 -19.54
CA ASP A 2 49.30 78.77 -19.81
C ASP A 2 47.80 79.03 -19.84
N TRP A 3 47.19 78.74 -20.95
CA TRP A 3 45.74 78.70 -21.07
C TRP A 3 45.22 77.33 -20.47
N ILE A 4 44.80 77.35 -19.25
CA ILE A 4 44.05 76.25 -18.71
C ILE A 4 42.69 76.29 -19.34
N ASP A 5 42.44 75.37 -20.25
CA ASP A 5 41.17 75.21 -20.96
C ASP A 5 40.13 74.65 -20.00
N TRP A 6 39.30 75.50 -19.42
CA TRP A 6 38.23 75.14 -18.44
C TRP A 6 37.05 74.45 -19.11
N GLY A 7 37.16 74.20 -20.43
CA GLY A 7 36.09 73.48 -21.17
C GLY A 7 35.91 72.01 -20.85
N ASP A 8 36.97 71.35 -20.34
CA ASP A 8 36.94 69.89 -20.05
C ASP A 8 36.49 69.50 -18.62
N ALA A 9 36.39 70.49 -17.74
CA ALA A 9 36.01 70.21 -16.35
C ALA A 9 34.61 69.51 -16.20
N PRO A 10 33.57 69.93 -16.94
CA PRO A 10 32.27 69.22 -16.86
C PRO A 10 32.33 67.81 -17.37
N THR A 11 33.15 67.48 -18.33
CA THR A 11 33.34 66.19 -18.97
C THR A 11 34.01 65.21 -17.99
N TRP A 12 35.00 65.65 -17.27
CA TRP A 12 35.69 64.85 -16.24
C TRP A 12 34.78 64.50 -15.05
N VAL A 13 33.98 65.43 -14.59
CA VAL A 13 33.01 65.21 -13.52
C VAL A 13 31.94 64.19 -13.98
N GLY A 14 31.45 64.35 -15.21
CA GLY A 14 30.49 63.37 -15.77
C GLY A 14 31.06 61.95 -15.91
N ALA A 15 32.32 61.82 -16.34
CA ALA A 15 33.02 60.54 -16.40
C ALA A 15 33.24 59.90 -15.03
N ALA A 16 33.53 60.66 -14.01
CA ALA A 16 33.67 60.16 -12.62
C ALA A 16 32.35 59.65 -12.08
N PHE A 17 31.24 60.34 -12.30
CA PHE A 17 29.91 59.90 -11.90
C PHE A 17 29.48 58.64 -12.65
N ALA A 18 29.76 58.55 -13.95
CA ALA A 18 29.46 57.36 -14.77
C ALA A 18 30.25 56.15 -14.28
N ALA A 19 31.54 56.29 -13.93
CA ALA A 19 32.36 55.23 -13.38
C ALA A 19 31.86 54.77 -12.03
N ALA A 20 31.48 55.70 -11.13
CA ALA A 20 30.92 55.38 -9.83
C ALA A 20 29.57 54.62 -9.94
N ALA A 21 28.69 55.07 -10.86
CA ALA A 21 27.43 54.40 -11.13
C ALA A 21 27.62 52.98 -11.70
N ALA A 22 28.56 52.83 -12.66
CA ALA A 22 28.89 51.51 -13.23
C ALA A 22 29.47 50.57 -12.16
N TRP A 23 30.31 51.05 -11.29
CA TRP A 23 30.85 50.27 -10.16
C TRP A 23 29.77 49.85 -9.16
N ALA A 24 28.85 50.76 -8.80
CA ALA A 24 27.73 50.46 -7.92
C ALA A 24 26.80 49.43 -8.57
N ALA A 25 26.48 49.57 -9.85
CA ALA A 25 25.69 48.59 -10.60
C ALA A 25 26.36 47.21 -10.64
N TYR A 26 27.67 47.16 -10.90
CA TYR A 26 28.43 45.90 -10.88
C TYR A 26 28.39 45.22 -9.52
N LYS A 27 28.56 45.99 -8.43
CA LYS A 27 28.49 45.48 -7.07
C LYS A 27 27.10 44.91 -6.75
N THR A 28 26.06 45.62 -7.18
CA THR A 28 24.67 45.16 -7.01
C THR A 28 24.39 43.89 -7.78
N LEU A 29 24.81 43.80 -9.05
CA LEU A 29 24.67 42.59 -9.85
C LEU A 29 25.37 41.38 -9.21
N ARG A 30 26.59 41.58 -8.74
CA ARG A 30 27.33 40.51 -8.08
C ARG A 30 26.65 40.04 -6.78
N SER A 31 26.06 40.97 -6.02
CA SER A 31 25.26 40.64 -4.83
C SER A 31 24.00 39.86 -5.20
N GLN A 32 23.28 40.27 -6.25
CA GLN A 32 22.10 39.57 -6.73
C GLN A 32 22.41 38.18 -7.25
N GLN A 33 23.51 38.00 -7.98
CA GLN A 33 23.96 36.67 -8.41
C GLN A 33 24.24 35.72 -7.23
N LYS A 34 24.84 36.24 -6.18
CA LYS A 34 25.06 35.45 -4.95
C LYS A 34 23.76 35.05 -4.29
N GLN A 35 22.81 35.99 -4.17
CA GLN A 35 21.48 35.68 -3.63
C GLN A 35 20.72 34.66 -4.45
N ILE A 36 20.77 34.77 -5.78
CA ILE A 36 20.13 33.81 -6.70
C ILE A 36 20.72 32.41 -6.48
N LYS A 37 22.04 32.33 -6.38
CA LYS A 37 22.69 31.03 -6.13
C LYS A 37 22.32 30.43 -4.78
N GLU A 38 22.30 31.25 -3.72
CA GLU A 38 21.86 30.81 -2.38
C GLU A 38 20.39 30.34 -2.39
N GLN A 39 19.52 31.02 -3.16
CA GLN A 39 18.13 30.60 -3.35
C GLN A 39 18.01 29.29 -4.12
N GLN A 40 18.82 29.12 -5.16
CA GLN A 40 18.85 27.86 -5.92
C GLN A 40 19.31 26.68 -5.04
N ASP A 41 20.40 26.85 -4.31
CA ASP A 41 20.90 25.84 -3.36
C ASP A 41 19.86 25.51 -2.27
N PHE A 42 19.08 26.50 -1.85
CA PHE A 42 17.99 26.29 -0.88
C PHE A 42 16.82 25.52 -1.48
N ILE A 43 16.39 25.88 -2.70
CA ILE A 43 15.31 25.18 -3.42
C ILE A 43 15.70 23.72 -3.69
N GLU A 44 16.94 23.48 -4.09
CA GLU A 44 17.43 22.13 -4.34
C GLU A 44 17.38 21.27 -3.07
N ARG A 45 17.83 21.79 -1.94
CA ARG A 45 17.71 21.09 -0.64
C ARG A 45 16.27 20.86 -0.22
N GLN A 46 15.37 21.83 -0.46
CA GLN A 46 13.94 21.62 -0.17
C GLN A 46 13.33 20.52 -1.04
N GLN A 47 13.71 20.46 -2.32
CA GLN A 47 13.25 19.40 -3.22
C GLN A 47 13.72 18.02 -2.76
N GLU A 48 14.96 17.92 -2.30
CA GLU A 48 15.50 16.67 -1.75
C GLU A 48 14.72 16.23 -0.50
N VAL A 49 14.49 17.12 0.46
CA VAL A 49 13.70 16.83 1.67
C VAL A 49 12.29 16.40 1.31
N LEU A 50 11.61 17.13 0.43
CA LEU A 50 10.25 16.78 -0.01
C LEU A 50 10.20 15.43 -0.73
N SER A 51 11.23 15.06 -1.47
CA SER A 51 11.31 13.75 -2.13
C SER A 51 11.44 12.60 -1.13
N LEU A 52 12.25 12.80 -0.08
CA LEU A 52 12.42 11.84 1.01
C LEU A 52 11.13 11.70 1.84
N GLU A 53 10.49 12.81 2.20
CA GLU A 53 9.20 12.77 2.92
C GLU A 53 8.11 12.04 2.11
N ARG A 54 8.05 12.26 0.80
CA ARG A 54 7.11 11.54 -0.08
C ARG A 54 7.41 10.04 -0.11
N ALA A 55 8.68 9.66 -0.21
CA ALA A 55 9.07 8.25 -0.21
C ALA A 55 8.71 7.58 1.13
N GLU A 56 8.94 8.26 2.25
CA GLU A 56 8.58 7.78 3.58
C GLU A 56 7.06 7.63 3.73
N LEU A 57 6.28 8.62 3.31
CA LEU A 57 4.82 8.56 3.37
C LEU A 57 4.25 7.42 2.51
N LEU A 58 4.83 7.18 1.33
CA LEU A 58 4.43 6.07 0.47
C LEU A 58 4.76 4.72 1.14
N ALA A 59 5.94 4.57 1.73
CA ALA A 59 6.32 3.35 2.44
C ALA A 59 5.38 3.08 3.63
N VAL A 60 5.08 4.11 4.44
CA VAL A 60 4.14 3.99 5.56
C VAL A 60 2.72 3.66 5.09
N ALA A 61 2.29 4.22 3.97
CA ALA A 61 0.98 3.90 3.39
C ALA A 61 0.90 2.45 2.89
N GLU A 62 1.97 1.96 2.27
CA GLU A 62 2.10 0.57 1.82
C GLU A 62 2.09 -0.41 3.00
N ASP A 63 2.88 -0.12 4.05
CA ASP A 63 2.90 -0.92 5.28
C ASP A 63 1.53 -0.97 5.96
N ARG A 64 0.79 0.15 5.99
CA ARG A 64 -0.56 0.19 6.56
C ARG A 64 -1.56 -0.63 5.76
N LYS A 65 -1.52 -0.59 4.43
CA LYS A 65 -2.36 -1.43 3.58
C LYS A 65 -2.16 -2.91 3.90
N ARG A 66 -0.89 -3.34 3.93
CA ARG A 66 -0.56 -4.74 4.20
C ARG A 66 -0.86 -5.14 5.65
N ALA A 67 -0.78 -4.19 6.59
CA ALA A 67 -1.00 -4.46 8.02
C ALA A 67 -2.41 -5.00 8.31
N GLN A 68 -3.46 -4.46 7.69
CA GLN A 68 -4.81 -4.99 7.83
C GLN A 68 -4.92 -6.39 7.24
N ALA A 69 -4.47 -6.58 6.01
CA ALA A 69 -4.57 -7.85 5.31
C ALA A 69 -3.78 -8.97 6.02
N ALA A 70 -2.64 -8.65 6.62
CA ALA A 70 -1.83 -9.60 7.39
C ALA A 70 -2.48 -10.06 8.69
N GLN A 71 -3.55 -9.41 9.14
CA GLN A 71 -4.33 -9.81 10.31
C GLN A 71 -5.52 -10.71 9.95
N ILE A 72 -5.72 -11.01 8.67
CA ILE A 72 -6.67 -12.03 8.24
C ILE A 72 -6.00 -13.39 8.33
N ARG A 73 -6.63 -14.30 9.04
CA ARG A 73 -6.12 -15.65 9.25
C ARG A 73 -7.05 -16.68 8.65
N MET A 74 -6.45 -17.71 8.10
CA MET A 74 -7.14 -18.89 7.60
C MET A 74 -6.64 -20.11 8.36
N GLU A 75 -7.57 -20.87 8.91
CA GLU A 75 -7.30 -22.14 9.59
C GLU A 75 -8.06 -23.26 8.86
N PRO A 76 -7.36 -24.00 7.97
CA PRO A 76 -7.99 -25.10 7.24
C PRO A 76 -7.97 -26.39 8.04
N HIS A 77 -9.10 -27.07 8.07
CA HIS A 77 -9.26 -28.39 8.70
C HIS A 77 -9.92 -29.36 7.74
N LYS A 78 -9.42 -30.57 7.68
CA LYS A 78 -10.11 -31.67 7.00
C LYS A 78 -11.18 -32.25 7.94
N SER A 79 -12.37 -32.50 7.45
CA SER A 79 -13.50 -32.96 8.25
C SER A 79 -14.33 -34.00 7.50
N GLY A 80 -15.23 -34.59 8.23
CA GLY A 80 -16.02 -35.73 7.75
C GLY A 80 -15.27 -37.05 7.87
N GLY A 81 -15.63 -38.01 7.08
CA GLY A 81 -15.09 -39.36 7.12
C GLY A 81 -16.17 -40.40 7.41
N ARG A 82 -15.78 -41.68 7.42
CA ARG A 82 -16.64 -42.78 7.71
C ARG A 82 -16.47 -43.14 9.18
N ASP A 83 -17.58 -43.34 9.89
CA ASP A 83 -17.56 -43.94 11.25
C ASP A 83 -16.87 -45.30 11.19
N ASP A 84 -15.82 -45.50 11.99
CA ASP A 84 -15.05 -46.73 12.08
C ASP A 84 -15.76 -47.81 12.94
N GLY A 85 -16.94 -47.49 13.47
CA GLY A 85 -17.72 -48.38 14.33
C GLY A 85 -17.17 -48.52 15.75
N MET A 86 -16.09 -47.82 16.09
CA MET A 86 -15.47 -47.79 17.43
C MET A 86 -15.53 -46.41 18.09
N GLY A 87 -16.31 -45.47 17.46
CA GLY A 87 -16.47 -44.08 17.93
C GLY A 87 -15.42 -43.13 17.38
N GLY A 88 -14.63 -43.56 16.40
CA GLY A 88 -13.72 -42.73 15.61
C GLY A 88 -14.24 -42.51 14.17
N PHE A 89 -13.56 -41.63 13.41
CA PHE A 89 -13.79 -41.42 12.01
C PHE A 89 -12.53 -41.75 11.22
N GLU A 90 -12.68 -42.56 10.19
CA GLU A 90 -11.59 -42.90 9.26
C GLU A 90 -11.73 -42.05 7.98
N GLY A 91 -10.62 -41.40 7.60
CA GLY A 91 -10.56 -40.54 6.43
C GLY A 91 -11.21 -39.16 6.63
N TYR A 92 -11.39 -38.45 5.54
CA TYR A 92 -12.07 -37.15 5.47
C TYR A 92 -12.69 -36.96 4.08
N ASP A 93 -13.78 -36.20 4.01
CA ASP A 93 -14.52 -36.03 2.77
C ASP A 93 -14.76 -34.56 2.38
N HIS A 94 -14.37 -33.60 3.22
CA HIS A 94 -14.49 -32.18 2.91
C HIS A 94 -13.52 -31.32 3.73
N TRP A 95 -13.32 -30.10 3.24
CA TRP A 95 -12.65 -29.03 4.00
C TRP A 95 -13.65 -28.25 4.83
N PHE A 96 -13.23 -27.95 6.05
CA PHE A 96 -13.80 -26.96 6.93
C PHE A 96 -12.76 -25.87 7.16
N VAL A 97 -13.06 -24.63 6.81
CA VAL A 97 -12.11 -23.51 6.86
C VAL A 97 -12.67 -22.41 7.72
N LEU A 98 -11.91 -22.05 8.75
CA LEU A 98 -12.18 -20.92 9.60
C LEU A 98 -11.39 -19.73 9.06
N VAL A 99 -12.10 -18.62 8.74
CA VAL A 99 -11.49 -17.35 8.35
C VAL A 99 -11.79 -16.34 9.45
N ARG A 100 -10.73 -15.80 10.05
CA ARG A 100 -10.82 -14.83 11.12
C ARG A 100 -10.24 -13.49 10.68
N ASN A 101 -11.01 -12.44 10.94
CA ASN A 101 -10.55 -11.08 10.80
C ASN A 101 -10.09 -10.57 12.19
N ASP A 102 -8.79 -10.61 12.46
CA ASP A 102 -8.20 -10.11 13.71
C ASP A 102 -7.88 -8.61 13.64
N SER A 103 -8.26 -7.92 12.52
CA SER A 103 -8.04 -6.49 12.36
C SER A 103 -9.17 -5.66 12.99
N ASP A 104 -8.93 -4.38 13.17
CA ASP A 104 -9.86 -3.38 13.69
C ASP A 104 -10.86 -2.85 12.66
N ALA A 105 -10.74 -3.28 11.40
CA ALA A 105 -11.60 -2.85 10.30
C ALA A 105 -12.24 -4.04 9.57
N PRO A 106 -13.41 -3.86 8.96
CA PRO A 106 -14.07 -4.93 8.21
C PRO A 106 -13.36 -5.26 6.90
N VAL A 107 -13.49 -6.50 6.45
CA VAL A 107 -13.13 -6.93 5.09
C VAL A 107 -14.36 -7.37 4.31
N ARG A 108 -14.31 -7.24 2.99
CA ARG A 108 -15.45 -7.47 2.08
C ARG A 108 -15.17 -8.63 1.14
N ASP A 109 -16.23 -9.15 0.56
CA ASP A 109 -16.21 -10.15 -0.51
C ASP A 109 -15.32 -11.35 -0.17
N VAL A 110 -15.43 -11.83 1.07
CA VAL A 110 -14.61 -12.94 1.55
C VAL A 110 -15.07 -14.22 0.88
N LEU A 111 -14.18 -14.82 0.10
CA LEU A 111 -14.42 -16.03 -0.67
C LEU A 111 -13.34 -17.06 -0.37
N VAL A 112 -13.76 -18.26 0.03
CA VAL A 112 -12.86 -19.41 0.08
C VAL A 112 -13.03 -20.23 -1.18
N ARG A 113 -11.91 -20.50 -1.85
CA ARG A 113 -11.82 -21.41 -3.00
C ARG A 113 -11.00 -22.63 -2.62
N PHE A 114 -11.36 -23.74 -3.21
CA PHE A 114 -10.68 -25.02 -3.05
C PHE A 114 -10.05 -25.42 -4.37
N GLY A 115 -8.72 -25.45 -4.41
CA GLY A 115 -7.99 -25.50 -5.66
C GLY A 115 -8.35 -24.33 -6.58
N GLU A 116 -8.25 -24.54 -7.89
CA GLU A 116 -8.52 -23.47 -8.86
C GLU A 116 -10.01 -23.34 -9.25
N ALA A 117 -10.80 -24.39 -9.05
CA ALA A 117 -12.11 -24.50 -9.65
C ALA A 117 -13.31 -24.40 -8.71
N TYR A 118 -13.15 -24.67 -7.44
CA TYR A 118 -14.29 -24.86 -6.55
C TYR A 118 -14.41 -23.74 -5.51
N ASN A 119 -15.56 -23.09 -5.47
CA ASN A 119 -15.88 -22.16 -4.38
C ASN A 119 -16.46 -22.93 -3.19
N ALA A 120 -16.42 -22.31 -2.01
CA ALA A 120 -17.10 -22.84 -0.84
C ALA A 120 -18.58 -23.07 -1.15
N SER A 121 -19.11 -24.22 -0.75
CA SER A 121 -20.52 -24.57 -0.96
C SER A 121 -21.45 -23.90 0.04
N ARG A 122 -20.92 -23.53 1.19
CA ARG A 122 -21.65 -22.92 2.30
C ARG A 122 -20.72 -22.07 3.15
N ALA A 123 -21.25 -20.97 3.70
CA ALA A 123 -20.61 -20.21 4.78
C ALA A 123 -21.60 -20.04 5.94
N THR A 124 -21.07 -19.96 7.17
CA THR A 124 -21.86 -19.69 8.38
C THR A 124 -21.11 -18.73 9.30
N ASP A 125 -21.83 -18.06 10.20
CA ASP A 125 -21.25 -17.36 11.34
C ASP A 125 -20.90 -18.32 12.49
N PHE A 126 -20.45 -17.76 13.61
CA PHE A 126 -20.11 -18.52 14.81
C PHE A 126 -21.31 -19.27 15.43
N ASP A 127 -22.51 -18.72 15.29
CA ASP A 127 -23.75 -19.30 15.81
C ASP A 127 -24.37 -20.33 14.84
N GLY A 128 -23.73 -20.56 13.69
CA GLY A 128 -24.18 -21.50 12.65
C GLY A 128 -25.21 -20.93 11.70
N ASN A 129 -25.51 -19.62 11.76
CA ASN A 129 -26.43 -19.00 10.82
C ASN A 129 -25.82 -18.96 9.41
N PRO A 130 -26.58 -19.25 8.36
CA PRO A 130 -26.06 -19.30 7.01
C PRO A 130 -25.75 -17.90 6.47
N TRP A 131 -24.61 -17.79 5.81
CA TRP A 131 -24.20 -16.61 5.05
C TRP A 131 -24.12 -16.94 3.56
N SER A 132 -24.24 -15.90 2.74
CA SER A 132 -23.97 -16.02 1.31
C SER A 132 -22.50 -16.29 1.03
N VAL A 133 -22.21 -16.91 -0.09
CA VAL A 133 -20.85 -17.09 -0.62
C VAL A 133 -20.76 -16.35 -1.95
N PRO A 134 -19.89 -15.35 -2.10
CA PRO A 134 -18.96 -14.76 -1.10
C PRO A 134 -19.67 -14.15 0.12
N VAL A 135 -18.99 -14.10 1.25
CA VAL A 135 -19.45 -13.35 2.42
C VAL A 135 -19.24 -11.86 2.15
N PRO A 136 -20.31 -11.05 2.06
CA PRO A 136 -20.18 -9.67 1.60
C PRO A 136 -19.41 -8.77 2.57
N LEU A 137 -19.48 -9.08 3.87
CA LEU A 137 -18.81 -8.31 4.91
C LEU A 137 -18.47 -9.22 6.11
N LEU A 138 -17.19 -9.29 6.44
CA LEU A 138 -16.68 -9.88 7.68
C LEU A 138 -16.17 -8.75 8.57
N GLY A 139 -16.92 -8.45 9.64
CA GLY A 139 -16.61 -7.37 10.58
C GLY A 139 -15.26 -7.56 11.27
N ALA A 140 -14.79 -6.50 11.93
CA ALA A 140 -13.62 -6.54 12.80
C ALA A 140 -13.81 -7.59 13.90
N GLU A 141 -12.76 -8.34 14.25
CA GLU A 141 -12.74 -9.36 15.28
C GLU A 141 -13.80 -10.48 15.09
N ARG A 142 -14.28 -10.68 13.85
CA ARG A 142 -15.28 -11.69 13.51
C ARG A 142 -14.67 -12.89 12.79
N VAL A 143 -15.45 -13.97 12.86
CA VAL A 143 -15.10 -15.27 12.26
C VAL A 143 -16.20 -15.69 11.31
N ALA A 144 -15.79 -16.29 10.19
CA ALA A 144 -16.66 -16.98 9.24
C ALA A 144 -16.16 -18.41 9.04
N PHE A 145 -17.09 -19.34 8.91
CA PHE A 145 -16.82 -20.73 8.63
C PHE A 145 -17.24 -21.08 7.21
N PHE A 146 -16.34 -21.71 6.48
CA PHE A 146 -16.57 -22.11 5.10
C PHE A 146 -16.43 -23.62 4.95
N TYR A 147 -17.23 -24.18 4.08
CA TYR A 147 -17.27 -25.62 3.83
C TYR A 147 -17.11 -25.89 2.35
N SER A 148 -16.28 -26.86 1.99
CA SER A 148 -16.25 -27.37 0.62
C SER A 148 -17.46 -28.27 0.34
N SER A 149 -17.63 -28.66 -0.90
CA SER A 149 -18.42 -29.84 -1.24
C SER A 149 -17.75 -31.10 -0.67
N ARG A 150 -18.50 -32.17 -0.60
CA ARG A 150 -17.95 -33.48 -0.24
C ARG A 150 -17.31 -34.14 -1.44
N TRP A 151 -16.11 -34.66 -1.25
CA TRP A 151 -15.30 -35.30 -2.27
C TRP A 151 -14.67 -36.61 -1.75
N PRO A 152 -14.20 -37.49 -2.64
CA PRO A 152 -13.26 -38.54 -2.26
C PRO A 152 -12.01 -37.94 -1.61
N GLU A 153 -11.40 -38.64 -0.68
CA GLU A 153 -10.25 -38.18 0.11
C GLU A 153 -9.09 -37.63 -0.78
N ALA A 154 -8.75 -38.35 -1.85
CA ALA A 154 -7.72 -37.88 -2.79
C ALA A 154 -8.07 -36.54 -3.45
N SER A 155 -9.35 -36.21 -3.65
CA SER A 155 -9.77 -34.92 -4.17
C SER A 155 -9.73 -33.84 -3.12
N VAL A 156 -9.95 -34.15 -1.84
CA VAL A 156 -9.77 -33.21 -0.74
C VAL A 156 -8.32 -32.77 -0.68
N ASP A 157 -7.37 -33.69 -0.77
CA ASP A 157 -5.93 -33.40 -0.71
C ASP A 157 -5.44 -32.53 -1.87
N ASN A 158 -6.04 -32.69 -3.05
CA ASN A 158 -5.67 -31.95 -4.24
C ASN A 158 -6.32 -30.56 -4.35
N ASN A 159 -7.37 -30.29 -3.54
CA ASN A 159 -8.09 -29.03 -3.59
C ASN A 159 -7.94 -28.28 -2.26
N ARG A 160 -6.77 -27.74 -2.06
CA ARG A 160 -6.44 -26.98 -0.85
C ARG A 160 -7.12 -25.61 -0.83
N PRO A 161 -7.46 -25.09 0.35
CA PRO A 161 -8.18 -23.83 0.45
C PRO A 161 -7.28 -22.61 0.23
N HIS A 162 -7.87 -21.59 -0.40
CA HIS A 162 -7.33 -20.26 -0.58
C HIS A 162 -8.41 -19.25 -0.22
N VAL A 163 -8.05 -18.14 0.41
CA VAL A 163 -8.98 -17.06 0.75
C VAL A 163 -8.72 -15.86 -0.13
N TYR A 164 -9.79 -15.31 -0.67
CA TYR A 164 -9.79 -14.01 -1.36
C TYR A 164 -10.65 -13.04 -0.57
N PHE A 165 -10.20 -11.83 -0.38
CA PHE A 165 -10.96 -10.78 0.30
C PHE A 165 -10.53 -9.40 -0.17
N THR A 166 -11.37 -8.40 0.08
CA THR A 166 -11.08 -6.99 -0.20
C THR A 166 -10.99 -6.25 1.14
N ASP A 167 -9.90 -5.53 1.35
CA ASP A 167 -9.69 -4.75 2.56
C ASP A 167 -10.52 -3.45 2.58
N GLU A 168 -10.40 -2.65 3.64
CA GLU A 168 -11.11 -1.37 3.76
C GLU A 168 -10.65 -0.36 2.71
N ALA A 169 -9.38 -0.41 2.29
CA ALA A 169 -8.82 0.45 1.25
C ALA A 169 -9.28 0.05 -0.18
N GLY A 170 -9.99 -1.06 -0.32
CA GLY A 170 -10.46 -1.59 -1.60
C GLY A 170 -9.42 -2.44 -2.34
N VAL A 171 -8.34 -2.82 -1.68
CA VAL A 171 -7.32 -3.70 -2.24
C VAL A 171 -7.76 -5.15 -2.10
N ARG A 172 -7.67 -5.91 -3.19
CA ARG A 172 -8.01 -7.33 -3.21
C ARG A 172 -6.80 -8.18 -2.87
N TRP A 173 -6.96 -9.08 -1.93
CA TRP A 173 -5.92 -9.95 -1.40
C TRP A 173 -6.22 -11.41 -1.64
N HIS A 174 -5.17 -12.18 -1.78
CA HIS A 174 -5.16 -13.64 -1.81
C HIS A 174 -4.29 -14.16 -0.67
N LEU A 175 -4.84 -15.05 0.13
CA LEU A 175 -4.13 -15.75 1.19
C LEU A 175 -4.13 -17.24 0.86
N ASP A 176 -2.94 -17.82 0.71
CA ASP A 176 -2.79 -19.24 0.41
C ASP A 176 -2.84 -20.12 1.67
N GLU A 177 -2.76 -21.43 1.46
CA GLU A 177 -2.76 -22.44 2.52
C GLU A 177 -1.58 -22.38 3.48
N HIS A 178 -0.50 -21.72 3.10
CA HIS A 178 0.72 -21.55 3.89
C HIS A 178 0.75 -20.22 4.63
N GLY A 179 -0.26 -19.38 4.44
CA GLY A 179 -0.34 -18.05 5.01
C GLY A 179 0.41 -16.99 4.21
N ALA A 180 0.81 -17.29 2.96
CA ALA A 180 1.39 -16.28 2.08
C ALA A 180 0.29 -15.35 1.56
N LEU A 181 0.51 -14.04 1.75
CA LEU A 181 -0.42 -12.98 1.39
C LEU A 181 0.08 -12.23 0.16
N GLU A 182 -0.74 -12.19 -0.88
CA GLU A 182 -0.45 -11.54 -2.16
C GLU A 182 -1.57 -10.58 -2.56
N GLU A 183 -1.21 -9.44 -3.13
CA GLU A 183 -2.17 -8.52 -3.74
C GLU A 183 -2.63 -9.07 -5.10
N VAL A 184 -3.93 -9.15 -5.32
CA VAL A 184 -4.51 -9.58 -6.60
C VAL A 184 -4.66 -8.38 -7.51
N VAL A 185 -3.74 -8.25 -8.48
CA VAL A 185 -3.85 -7.23 -9.52
C VAL A 185 -4.80 -7.77 -10.60
N GLU A 186 -5.96 -7.16 -10.76
CA GLU A 186 -6.83 -7.49 -11.89
C GLU A 186 -6.15 -7.04 -13.19
N ALA A 187 -5.82 -8.01 -14.05
CA ALA A 187 -5.37 -7.71 -15.40
C ALA A 187 -6.54 -7.05 -16.15
N GLY A 188 -6.42 -5.74 -16.43
CA GLY A 188 -7.39 -4.94 -17.17
C GLY A 188 -7.52 -5.34 -18.65
#